data_b495ebc7b721827b93f2ebe8bcc62e5d
#
_entry.id   b495ebc7b721827b93f2ebe8bcc62e5d
#
_cell.length_a   1.000
_cell.length_b   1.000
_cell.length_c   1.000
_cell.angle_alpha   90.00
_cell.angle_beta   90.00
_cell.angle_gamma   90.00
#
_symmetry.space_group_name_H-M   'P 1'
#
loop_
_entity.id
_entity.type
_entity.pdbx_description
1 polymer ?
#
loop_
_entity_poly.entity_id
_entity_poly.type
_entity_poly.pdbx_seq_one_letter_code
_entity_poly.pdbx_strand_id
1 'polypeptide(L)'
;MNFQILGFKGLSRVMEVSCTIFQVLGTIFVLSLPWTLNYYLLYKHSLVEENIYYSMIILLFISGVCGFSILHHAKKVLHNINVKNPFSLDTANRIKYISYWCLPVAFIYLLAIVFIPSAFVLLVGLTFLFLAACIFIIAELFYQAVNYKQENDLTI
;
A
#
# COMPACT_ATOMS: atom_id res chain seq x y z
N MET A 1 -23.57 21.51 9.32
CA MET A 1 -23.31 20.47 8.30
C MET A 1 -22.72 19.26 9.01
N ASN A 2 -23.53 18.21 9.25
CA ASN A 2 -23.02 16.98 9.87
C ASN A 2 -22.22 16.23 8.80
N PHE A 3 -20.90 16.29 8.85
CA PHE A 3 -20.03 15.45 8.03
C PHE A 3 -20.22 14.00 8.49
N GLN A 4 -20.97 13.20 7.75
CA GLN A 4 -20.99 11.76 7.94
C GLN A 4 -19.68 11.17 7.42
N ILE A 5 -18.76 10.86 8.34
CA ILE A 5 -17.46 10.27 8.03
C ILE A 5 -17.60 8.81 7.59
N LEU A 6 -18.59 8.10 8.16
CA LEU A 6 -18.81 6.67 7.95
C LEU A 6 -20.12 6.41 7.20
N GLY A 7 -20.10 5.54 6.20
CA GLY A 7 -21.28 5.06 5.47
C GLY A 7 -21.29 5.40 3.98
N PHE A 8 -22.29 4.90 3.25
CA PHE A 8 -22.41 5.00 1.79
C PHE A 8 -22.38 6.42 1.19
N LYS A 9 -22.62 7.45 1.99
CA LYS A 9 -22.57 8.87 1.58
C LYS A 9 -21.42 9.64 2.24
N GLY A 10 -20.52 8.95 2.96
CA GLY A 10 -19.46 9.57 3.72
C GLY A 10 -18.09 9.57 2.99
N LEU A 11 -17.09 10.14 3.67
CA LEU A 11 -15.71 10.20 3.21
C LEU A 11 -15.14 8.82 2.86
N SER A 12 -15.54 7.77 3.59
CA SER A 12 -15.08 6.39 3.35
C SER A 12 -15.49 5.87 1.95
N ARG A 13 -16.63 6.29 1.42
CA ARG A 13 -17.05 5.93 0.05
C ARG A 13 -16.21 6.62 -1.00
N VAL A 14 -15.91 7.90 -0.79
CA VAL A 14 -15.01 8.65 -1.68
C VAL A 14 -13.64 8.00 -1.71
N MET A 15 -13.11 7.61 -0.55
CA MET A 15 -11.80 6.92 -0.45
C MET A 15 -11.82 5.53 -1.13
N GLU A 16 -12.91 4.77 -1.02
CA GLU A 16 -13.06 3.48 -1.70
C GLU A 16 -13.00 3.64 -3.24
N VAL A 17 -13.70 4.65 -3.77
CA VAL A 17 -13.67 4.98 -5.20
C VAL A 17 -12.29 5.46 -5.63
N SER A 18 -11.65 6.33 -4.83
CA SER A 18 -10.29 6.81 -5.07
C SER A 18 -9.30 5.64 -5.14
N CYS A 19 -9.37 4.66 -4.23
CA CYS A 19 -8.53 3.46 -4.30
C CYS A 19 -8.70 2.71 -5.63
N THR A 20 -9.93 2.65 -6.17
CA THR A 20 -10.18 2.00 -7.47
C THR A 20 -9.53 2.77 -8.62
N ILE A 21 -9.65 4.10 -8.61
CA ILE A 21 -9.03 4.97 -9.61
C ILE A 21 -7.51 4.83 -9.55
N PHE A 22 -6.91 4.88 -8.36
CA PHE A 22 -5.46 4.70 -8.20
C PHE A 22 -4.98 3.31 -8.61
N GLN A 23 -5.78 2.26 -8.42
CA GLN A 23 -5.45 0.92 -8.93
C GLN A 23 -5.37 0.91 -10.46
N VAL A 24 -6.35 1.49 -11.15
CA VAL A 24 -6.37 1.56 -12.62
C VAL A 24 -5.18 2.39 -13.13
N LEU A 25 -4.98 3.59 -12.58
CA LEU A 25 -3.87 4.47 -12.97
C LEU A 25 -2.51 3.82 -12.67
N GLY A 26 -2.37 3.18 -11.51
CA GLY A 26 -1.15 2.46 -11.12
C GLY A 26 -0.84 1.30 -12.06
N THR A 27 -1.85 0.55 -12.48
CA THR A 27 -1.66 -0.54 -13.45
C THR A 27 -1.17 -0.01 -14.80
N ILE A 28 -1.78 1.06 -15.31
CA ILE A 28 -1.34 1.71 -16.54
C ILE A 28 0.10 2.21 -16.40
N PHE A 29 0.42 2.84 -15.27
CA PHE A 29 1.77 3.35 -14.99
C PHE A 29 2.80 2.22 -14.96
N VAL A 30 2.53 1.11 -14.26
CA VAL A 30 3.44 -0.05 -14.18
C VAL A 30 3.68 -0.66 -15.56
N LEU A 31 2.64 -0.77 -16.40
CA LEU A 31 2.79 -1.27 -17.78
C LEU A 31 3.57 -0.31 -18.68
N SER A 32 3.53 0.99 -18.42
CA SER A 32 4.25 2.01 -19.18
C SER A 32 5.71 2.22 -18.71
N LEU A 33 6.14 1.59 -17.59
CA LEU A 33 7.46 1.77 -17.01
C LEU A 33 8.64 1.62 -17.98
N PRO A 34 8.71 0.59 -18.85
CA PRO A 34 9.84 0.46 -19.78
C PRO A 34 9.95 1.65 -20.73
N TRP A 35 8.81 2.18 -21.18
CA TRP A 35 8.75 3.33 -22.07
C TRP A 35 9.11 4.64 -21.37
N THR A 36 8.54 4.89 -20.21
CA THR A 36 8.79 6.11 -19.44
C THR A 36 10.23 6.22 -18.97
N LEU A 37 10.83 5.11 -18.51
CA LEU A 37 12.22 5.08 -18.09
C LEU A 37 13.17 5.28 -19.28
N ASN A 38 12.91 4.62 -20.42
CA ASN A 38 13.73 4.80 -21.62
C ASN A 38 13.69 6.26 -22.10
N TYR A 39 12.49 6.86 -22.14
CA TYR A 39 12.34 8.27 -22.51
C TYR A 39 13.09 9.20 -21.53
N TYR A 40 12.98 8.97 -20.23
CA TYR A 40 13.64 9.76 -19.19
C TYR A 40 15.17 9.69 -19.30
N LEU A 41 15.73 8.52 -19.56
CA LEU A 41 17.17 8.31 -19.69
C LEU A 41 17.71 8.92 -20.98
N LEU A 42 17.00 8.79 -22.10
CA LEU A 42 17.36 9.45 -23.35
C LEU A 42 17.36 10.98 -23.24
N TYR A 43 16.37 11.54 -22.53
CA TYR A 43 16.27 12.99 -22.33
C TYR A 43 17.42 13.54 -21.49
N LYS A 44 17.87 12.79 -20.49
CA LYS A 44 18.91 13.24 -19.54
C LYS A 44 20.34 13.12 -20.11
N HIS A 45 20.54 12.58 -21.32
CA HIS A 45 21.88 12.35 -21.93
C HIS A 45 22.88 11.65 -20.96
N SER A 46 22.40 10.97 -19.95
CA SER A 46 23.24 10.25 -19.00
C SER A 46 23.49 8.86 -19.55
N LEU A 47 24.76 8.53 -19.75
CA LEU A 47 25.22 7.15 -19.93
C LEU A 47 24.97 6.43 -18.59
N VAL A 48 23.71 6.04 -18.35
CA VAL A 48 23.37 5.22 -17.20
C VAL A 48 23.86 3.81 -17.53
N GLU A 49 24.68 3.26 -16.68
CA GLU A 49 25.12 1.88 -16.83
C GLU A 49 23.89 0.96 -16.95
N GLU A 50 23.95 0.02 -17.86
CA GLU A 50 22.86 -0.91 -18.16
C GLU A 50 22.33 -1.63 -16.91
N ASN A 51 23.21 -1.94 -15.96
CA ASN A 51 22.89 -2.54 -14.68
C ASN A 51 21.96 -1.66 -13.82
N ILE A 52 22.15 -0.34 -13.82
CA ILE A 52 21.31 0.61 -13.05
C ILE A 52 19.91 0.69 -13.69
N TYR A 53 19.82 0.66 -15.00
CA TYR A 53 18.55 0.67 -15.72
C TYR A 53 17.68 -0.54 -15.36
N TYR A 54 18.22 -1.75 -15.45
CA TYR A 54 17.49 -2.96 -15.08
C TYR A 54 17.12 -3.00 -13.59
N SER A 55 18.02 -2.54 -12.73
CA SER A 55 17.75 -2.45 -11.29
C SER A 55 16.59 -1.50 -10.99
N MET A 56 16.49 -0.37 -11.67
CA MET A 56 15.38 0.58 -11.53
C MET A 56 14.04 -0.01 -12.01
N ILE A 57 14.04 -0.71 -13.15
CA ILE A 57 12.81 -1.36 -13.67
C ILE A 57 12.31 -2.40 -12.68
N ILE A 58 13.17 -3.29 -12.21
CA ILE A 58 12.80 -4.36 -11.27
C ILE A 58 12.24 -3.76 -9.97
N LEU A 59 12.92 -2.75 -9.43
CA LEU A 59 12.51 -2.06 -8.21
C LEU A 59 11.13 -1.43 -8.36
N LEU A 60 10.89 -0.68 -9.42
CA LEU A 60 9.61 -0.01 -9.67
C LEU A 60 8.49 -1.02 -9.99
N PHE A 61 8.80 -2.09 -10.72
CA PHE A 61 7.82 -3.13 -11.04
C PHE A 61 7.34 -3.86 -9.78
N ILE A 62 8.26 -4.32 -8.92
CA ILE A 62 7.91 -5.00 -7.67
C ILE A 62 7.15 -4.04 -6.74
N SER A 63 7.59 -2.79 -6.63
CA SER A 63 6.89 -1.75 -5.85
C SER A 63 5.46 -1.52 -6.36
N GLY A 64 5.26 -1.52 -7.68
CA GLY A 64 3.96 -1.39 -8.31
C GLY A 64 3.02 -2.55 -7.97
N VAL A 65 3.51 -3.79 -8.03
CA VAL A 65 2.74 -5.00 -7.66
C VAL A 65 2.35 -4.96 -6.17
N CYS A 66 3.30 -4.61 -5.29
CA CYS A 66 3.04 -4.45 -3.86
C CYS A 66 2.03 -3.33 -3.60
N GLY A 67 2.19 -2.18 -4.26
CA GLY A 67 1.27 -1.04 -4.15
C GLY A 67 -0.15 -1.40 -4.60
N PHE A 68 -0.30 -2.15 -5.70
CA PHE A 68 -1.59 -2.66 -6.13
C PHE A 68 -2.25 -3.54 -5.06
N SER A 69 -1.49 -4.44 -4.44
CA SER A 69 -1.97 -5.33 -3.37
C SER A 69 -2.38 -4.54 -2.12
N ILE A 70 -1.60 -3.54 -1.72
CA ILE A 70 -1.92 -2.63 -0.62
C ILE A 70 -3.25 -1.92 -0.88
N LEU A 71 -3.42 -1.30 -2.06
CA LEU A 71 -4.65 -0.61 -2.44
C LEU A 71 -5.85 -1.56 -2.51
N HIS A 72 -5.65 -2.81 -2.96
CA HIS A 72 -6.70 -3.82 -2.99
C HIS A 72 -7.22 -4.15 -1.58
N HIS A 73 -6.33 -4.38 -0.62
CA HIS A 73 -6.72 -4.65 0.75
C HIS A 73 -7.31 -3.41 1.44
N ALA A 74 -6.75 -2.22 1.21
CA ALA A 74 -7.29 -0.96 1.71
C ALA A 74 -8.72 -0.70 1.20
N LYS A 75 -8.99 -0.94 -0.10
CA LYS A 75 -10.34 -0.85 -0.68
C LYS A 75 -11.32 -1.78 0.04
N LYS A 76 -10.92 -3.03 0.35
CA LYS A 76 -11.78 -3.98 1.07
C LYS A 76 -12.07 -3.55 2.50
N VAL A 77 -11.08 -2.99 3.20
CA VAL A 77 -11.29 -2.39 4.54
C VAL A 77 -12.33 -1.28 4.47
N LEU A 78 -12.19 -0.36 3.50
CA LEU A 78 -13.14 0.74 3.31
C LEU A 78 -14.54 0.24 2.94
N HIS A 79 -14.62 -0.81 2.12
CA HIS A 79 -15.89 -1.46 1.79
C HIS A 79 -16.59 -2.02 3.02
N ASN A 80 -15.88 -2.75 3.89
CA ASN A 80 -16.41 -3.30 5.14
C ASN A 80 -16.94 -2.19 6.07
N ILE A 81 -16.24 -1.06 6.13
CA ILE A 81 -16.70 0.13 6.87
C ILE A 81 -17.99 0.68 6.28
N ASN A 82 -18.09 0.74 4.94
CA ASN A 82 -19.27 1.24 4.25
C ASN A 82 -20.50 0.35 4.44
N VAL A 83 -20.33 -0.96 4.54
CA VAL A 83 -21.40 -1.94 4.82
C VAL A 83 -21.78 -2.03 6.30
N LYS A 84 -21.27 -1.10 7.14
CA LYS A 84 -21.52 -1.02 8.59
C LYS A 84 -21.02 -2.24 9.39
N ASN A 85 -20.01 -2.93 8.90
CA ASN A 85 -19.34 -4.01 9.62
C ASN A 85 -17.84 -3.73 9.79
N PRO A 86 -17.43 -2.60 10.42
CA PRO A 86 -16.03 -2.21 10.55
C PRO A 86 -15.25 -3.16 11.48
N PHE A 87 -15.89 -3.64 12.56
CA PHE A 87 -15.28 -4.54 13.52
C PHE A 87 -15.58 -5.99 13.16
N SER A 88 -14.86 -6.50 12.16
CA SER A 88 -14.92 -7.89 11.70
C SER A 88 -13.51 -8.47 11.63
N LEU A 89 -13.38 -9.79 11.82
CA LEU A 89 -12.12 -10.50 11.63
C LEU A 89 -11.56 -10.32 10.23
N ASP A 90 -12.41 -10.22 9.20
CA ASP A 90 -11.98 -9.93 7.84
C ASP A 90 -11.30 -8.56 7.73
N THR A 91 -11.85 -7.53 8.39
CA THR A 91 -11.24 -6.19 8.41
C THR A 91 -9.87 -6.22 9.08
N ALA A 92 -9.76 -6.85 10.27
CA ALA A 92 -8.48 -6.99 10.98
C ALA A 92 -7.42 -7.71 10.12
N ASN A 93 -7.81 -8.82 9.48
CA ASN A 93 -6.94 -9.57 8.59
C ASN A 93 -6.51 -8.76 7.36
N ARG A 94 -7.41 -7.96 6.76
CA ARG A 94 -7.07 -7.09 5.63
C ARG A 94 -6.05 -6.03 6.01
N ILE A 95 -6.19 -5.40 7.19
CA ILE A 95 -5.19 -4.45 7.70
C ILE A 95 -3.84 -5.15 7.91
N LYS A 96 -3.84 -6.36 8.46
CA LYS A 96 -2.63 -7.16 8.63
C LYS A 96 -1.95 -7.49 7.28
N TYR A 97 -2.70 -7.82 6.24
CA TYR A 97 -2.15 -8.04 4.90
C TYR A 97 -1.52 -6.79 4.31
N ILE A 98 -2.06 -5.58 4.57
CA ILE A 98 -1.42 -4.33 4.15
C ILE A 98 -0.02 -4.22 4.75
N SER A 99 0.13 -4.51 6.05
CA SER A 99 1.45 -4.52 6.70
C SER A 99 2.41 -5.50 6.03
N TYR A 100 1.95 -6.72 5.73
CA TYR A 100 2.78 -7.72 5.06
C TYR A 100 3.23 -7.29 3.65
N TRP A 101 2.40 -6.57 2.90
CA TRP A 101 2.78 -6.06 1.59
C TRP A 101 3.71 -4.84 1.64
N CYS A 102 3.78 -4.13 2.78
CA CYS A 102 4.77 -3.07 2.99
C CYS A 102 6.19 -3.63 3.20
N LEU A 103 6.35 -4.84 3.77
CA LEU A 103 7.65 -5.44 4.06
C LEU A 103 8.49 -5.70 2.79
N PRO A 104 7.96 -6.35 1.72
CA PRO A 104 8.73 -6.53 0.49
C PRO A 104 9.20 -5.22 -0.13
N VAL A 105 8.35 -4.15 -0.07
CA VAL A 105 8.76 -2.84 -0.55
C VAL A 105 9.92 -2.31 0.27
N ALA A 106 9.81 -2.33 1.60
CA ALA A 106 10.91 -1.90 2.48
C ALA A 106 12.21 -2.66 2.16
N PHE A 107 12.12 -3.99 2.05
CA PHE A 107 13.27 -4.85 1.84
C PHE A 107 13.96 -4.59 0.50
N ILE A 108 13.18 -4.48 -0.60
CA ILE A 108 13.77 -4.26 -1.92
C ILE A 108 14.42 -2.87 -2.03
N TYR A 109 13.85 -1.83 -1.38
CA TYR A 109 14.46 -0.51 -1.36
C TYR A 109 15.73 -0.47 -0.52
N LEU A 110 15.77 -1.18 0.61
CA LEU A 110 17.00 -1.31 1.41
C LEU A 110 18.10 -2.08 0.69
N LEU A 111 17.76 -3.10 -0.11
CA LEU A 111 18.73 -3.79 -0.96
C LEU A 111 19.18 -2.93 -2.13
N ALA A 112 18.28 -2.15 -2.72
CA ALA A 112 18.57 -1.32 -3.88
C ALA A 112 19.62 -0.23 -3.61
N ILE A 113 19.87 0.12 -2.35
CA ILE A 113 20.89 1.13 -1.98
C ILE A 113 22.30 0.70 -2.42
N VAL A 114 22.56 -0.62 -2.53
CA VAL A 114 23.84 -1.16 -2.97
C VAL A 114 24.08 -0.82 -4.46
N PHE A 115 23.03 -0.80 -5.27
CA PHE A 115 23.09 -0.53 -6.71
C PHE A 115 22.81 0.93 -7.05
N ILE A 116 21.98 1.57 -6.25
CA ILE A 116 21.52 2.96 -6.43
C ILE A 116 21.76 3.71 -5.12
N PRO A 117 23.00 4.17 -4.86
CA PRO A 117 23.35 4.86 -3.61
C PRO A 117 22.68 6.26 -3.58
N SER A 118 21.43 6.31 -3.13
CA SER A 118 20.65 7.53 -3.00
C SER A 118 19.99 7.63 -1.64
N ALA A 119 20.13 8.77 -0.99
CA ALA A 119 19.45 9.06 0.28
C ALA A 119 17.91 8.91 0.15
N PHE A 120 17.36 9.19 -1.03
CA PHE A 120 15.93 9.01 -1.29
C PHE A 120 15.52 7.53 -1.25
N VAL A 121 16.31 6.62 -1.83
CA VAL A 121 16.06 5.16 -1.81
C VAL A 121 16.08 4.65 -0.37
N LEU A 122 17.06 5.08 0.43
CA LEU A 122 17.13 4.73 1.85
C LEU A 122 15.90 5.23 2.62
N LEU A 123 15.52 6.49 2.41
CA LEU A 123 14.38 7.10 3.10
C LEU A 123 13.09 6.33 2.79
N VAL A 124 12.84 5.96 1.54
CA VAL A 124 11.66 5.18 1.14
C VAL A 124 11.67 3.82 1.84
N GLY A 125 12.79 3.10 1.84
CA GLY A 125 12.91 1.80 2.52
C GLY A 125 12.58 1.89 4.01
N LEU A 126 13.17 2.86 4.72
CA LEU A 126 12.91 3.08 6.15
C LEU A 126 11.45 3.49 6.41
N THR A 127 10.88 4.33 5.56
CA THR A 127 9.47 4.76 5.68
C THR A 127 8.53 3.57 5.56
N PHE A 128 8.71 2.70 4.57
CA PHE A 128 7.87 1.51 4.41
C PHE A 128 8.07 0.50 5.54
N LEU A 129 9.28 0.36 6.09
CA LEU A 129 9.53 -0.49 7.25
C LEU A 129 8.78 0.04 8.48
N PHE A 130 8.84 1.35 8.72
CA PHE A 130 8.11 1.99 9.82
C PHE A 130 6.59 1.87 9.64
N LEU A 131 6.08 2.12 8.43
CA LEU A 131 4.66 1.95 8.11
C LEU A 131 4.19 0.50 8.33
N ALA A 132 4.98 -0.49 7.93
CA ALA A 132 4.66 -1.89 8.17
C ALA A 132 4.47 -2.18 9.66
N ALA A 133 5.38 -1.70 10.51
CA ALA A 133 5.28 -1.87 11.96
C ALA A 133 4.03 -1.18 12.54
N CYS A 134 3.78 0.07 12.16
CA CYS A 134 2.60 0.82 12.62
C CYS A 134 1.29 0.13 12.22
N ILE A 135 1.17 -0.28 10.95
CA ILE A 135 -0.03 -0.94 10.44
C ILE A 135 -0.22 -2.30 11.11
N PHE A 136 0.87 -3.03 11.40
CA PHE A 136 0.79 -4.31 12.11
C PHE A 136 0.22 -4.13 13.53
N ILE A 137 0.67 -3.11 14.27
CA ILE A 137 0.13 -2.78 15.59
C ILE A 137 -1.36 -2.42 15.51
N ILE A 138 -1.75 -1.61 14.52
CA ILE A 138 -3.15 -1.26 14.29
C ILE A 138 -3.98 -2.51 14.01
N ALA A 139 -3.49 -3.44 13.19
CA ALA A 139 -4.19 -4.68 12.88
C ALA A 139 -4.43 -5.52 14.14
N GLU A 140 -3.43 -5.59 15.02
CA GLU A 140 -3.53 -6.33 16.27
C GLU A 140 -4.56 -5.69 17.23
N LEU A 141 -4.59 -4.36 17.33
CA LEU A 141 -5.61 -3.63 18.09
C LEU A 141 -7.02 -3.89 17.55
N PHE A 142 -7.19 -3.91 16.23
CA PHE A 142 -8.47 -4.26 15.61
C PHE A 142 -8.89 -5.70 15.93
N TYR A 143 -7.95 -6.63 15.88
CA TYR A 143 -8.20 -8.04 16.23
C TYR A 143 -8.69 -8.18 17.67
N GLN A 144 -8.03 -7.52 18.63
CA GLN A 144 -8.44 -7.50 20.02
C GLN A 144 -9.84 -6.87 20.20
N ALA A 145 -10.09 -5.73 19.52
CA ALA A 145 -11.40 -5.08 19.58
C ALA A 145 -12.55 -5.98 19.07
N VAL A 146 -12.29 -6.77 18.02
CA VAL A 146 -13.26 -7.74 17.50
C VAL A 146 -13.53 -8.85 18.50
N ASN A 147 -12.48 -9.40 19.13
CA ASN A 147 -12.65 -10.45 20.15
C ASN A 147 -13.45 -9.95 21.34
N TYR A 148 -13.14 -8.78 21.90
CA TYR A 148 -13.93 -8.18 22.97
C TYR A 148 -15.40 -7.97 22.61
N LYS A 149 -15.67 -7.56 21.36
CA LYS A 149 -17.05 -7.45 20.89
C LYS A 149 -17.76 -8.80 20.88
N GLN A 150 -17.11 -9.84 20.39
CA GLN A 150 -17.68 -11.20 20.34
C GLN A 150 -17.95 -11.75 21.75
N GLU A 151 -17.04 -11.54 22.70
CA GLU A 151 -17.23 -11.94 24.10
C GLU A 151 -18.43 -11.23 24.73
N ASN A 152 -18.62 -9.94 24.50
CA ASN A 152 -19.75 -9.18 24.98
C ASN A 152 -21.09 -9.63 24.38
N ASP A 153 -21.09 -9.96 23.06
CA ASP A 153 -22.28 -10.43 22.36
C ASP A 153 -22.73 -11.84 22.84
N LEU A 154 -21.84 -12.62 23.46
CA LEU A 154 -22.14 -13.94 24.03
C LEU A 154 -22.61 -13.89 25.50
N THR A 155 -22.49 -12.75 26.17
CA THR A 155 -22.82 -12.58 27.59
C THR A 155 -24.21 -11.99 27.83
N ILE A 156 -25.01 -11.75 26.79
CA ILE A 156 -26.42 -11.34 26.83
C ILE A 156 -27.31 -12.51 26.39
#